data_1d4aaec1c2b2d1826522518c7344e6e7
#
_entry.id   1d4aaec1c2b2d1826522518c7344e6e7
#
_cell.length_a   1.000
_cell.length_b   1.000
_cell.length_c   1.000
_cell.angle_alpha   90.00
_cell.angle_beta   90.00
_cell.angle_gamma   90.00
#
_symmetry.space_group_name_H-M   'P 1'
#
loop_
_entity.id
_entity.type
_entity.pdbx_description
1 polymer ?
#
loop_
_entity_poly.entity_id
_entity_poly.type
_entity_poly.pdbx_seq_one_letter_code
_entity_poly.pdbx_strand_id
1 'polypeptide(L)'
;MTLTRRELLSTLASTASLSMLASPAGAEPTSSRAKTRIGISTYSFWHFRGDPVPIEKCLEQAADMGFDGVEILHVHMEEAAKVSGGSVDKPMLRRIKQRAFSLGLDLMGFSTHQGFVTPDADKRQKNIEHTERCLEMAYELGIPTIRVNTGRWGTSKNFDELMANKGIEPRLPGFTDDQGFDWVNASFEKLLPKAEACGVVMGLENHWGLGREASGVIRVLNTLKSPWLKATLDTGNFLENMYEQMQSLAPHAVLVQAKTYFGGGEWYALDIDYPRVAEILRRANYRGYISLEMEGKEAPATAIPKSLQLLRGAFS
;
A
#
# COMPACT_ATOMS: atom_id res chain seq x y z
N MET A 1 -39.51 19.93 44.02
CA MET A 1 -38.34 19.34 44.76
C MET A 1 -37.47 18.67 43.72
N THR A 2 -36.43 19.32 43.30
CA THR A 2 -35.46 18.80 42.29
C THR A 2 -34.31 18.15 43.06
N LEU A 3 -34.20 16.84 42.92
CA LEU A 3 -33.11 16.05 43.47
C LEU A 3 -31.79 16.37 42.78
N THR A 4 -30.75 16.63 43.50
CA THR A 4 -29.40 16.91 42.97
C THR A 4 -28.68 15.62 42.60
N ARG A 5 -27.72 15.70 41.63
CA ARG A 5 -26.93 14.59 41.09
C ARG A 5 -26.18 13.77 42.20
N ARG A 6 -26.00 14.33 43.38
CA ARG A 6 -25.32 13.70 44.52
C ARG A 6 -26.26 12.79 45.33
N GLU A 7 -27.54 13.06 45.34
CA GLU A 7 -28.54 12.26 46.06
C GLU A 7 -28.96 11.00 45.27
N LEU A 8 -28.77 11.00 43.93
CA LEU A 8 -29.05 9.82 43.09
C LEU A 8 -27.99 8.72 43.22
N LEU A 9 -26.77 9.06 43.69
CA LEU A 9 -25.65 8.11 43.82
C LEU A 9 -25.56 7.45 45.19
N SER A 10 -26.30 7.95 46.21
CA SER A 10 -26.27 7.38 47.57
C SER A 10 -27.34 6.30 47.81
N THR A 11 -28.31 6.11 46.89
CA THR A 11 -29.42 5.15 47.08
C THR A 11 -29.18 3.79 46.43
N LEU A 12 -28.02 3.57 45.79
CA LEU A 12 -27.67 2.31 45.11
C LEU A 12 -26.60 1.45 45.83
N ALA A 13 -26.28 1.81 47.08
CA ALA A 13 -25.21 1.14 47.84
C ALA A 13 -25.70 0.28 49.03
N SER A 14 -26.86 -0.33 48.95
CA SER A 14 -27.30 -1.24 50.02
C SER A 14 -28.25 -2.29 49.45
N THR A 15 -27.74 -3.32 48.86
CA THR A 15 -28.16 -4.74 48.81
C THR A 15 -27.37 -5.48 47.73
N ALA A 16 -26.16 -5.89 48.04
CA ALA A 16 -25.48 -6.93 47.29
C ALA A 16 -25.11 -8.06 48.25
N SER A 17 -26.03 -8.99 48.43
CA SER A 17 -25.74 -10.27 49.11
C SER A 17 -24.75 -11.05 48.21
N LEU A 18 -23.59 -11.41 48.80
CA LEU A 18 -22.60 -12.29 48.18
C LEU A 18 -23.22 -13.67 47.90
N SER A 19 -23.54 -13.96 46.68
CA SER A 19 -23.64 -15.33 46.16
C SER A 19 -22.35 -15.64 45.43
N MET A 20 -21.42 -16.32 46.08
CA MET A 20 -20.30 -16.98 45.38
C MET A 20 -20.86 -18.09 44.50
N LEU A 21 -21.12 -17.78 43.25
CA LEU A 21 -21.26 -18.77 42.19
C LEU A 21 -19.87 -19.00 41.58
N ALA A 22 -19.38 -20.23 41.74
CA ALA A 22 -18.16 -20.71 41.12
C ALA A 22 -18.19 -20.39 39.62
N SER A 23 -17.24 -19.58 39.17
CA SER A 23 -16.98 -19.38 37.74
C SER A 23 -16.58 -20.72 37.09
N PRO A 24 -17.21 -21.18 36.03
CA PRO A 24 -16.66 -22.26 35.26
C PRO A 24 -15.31 -21.86 34.70
N ALA A 25 -14.29 -22.67 34.99
CA ALA A 25 -12.94 -22.47 34.50
C ALA A 25 -12.93 -22.39 32.97
N GLY A 26 -12.28 -21.34 32.45
CA GLY A 26 -11.54 -21.39 31.20
C GLY A 26 -12.31 -21.56 29.92
N ALA A 27 -13.09 -20.57 29.50
CA ALA A 27 -13.10 -20.22 28.07
C ALA A 27 -12.11 -19.09 27.90
N GLU A 28 -10.91 -19.38 27.40
CA GLU A 28 -10.06 -18.35 26.84
C GLU A 28 -10.90 -17.60 25.80
N PRO A 29 -10.90 -16.25 25.80
CA PRO A 29 -11.57 -15.55 24.73
C PRO A 29 -10.87 -15.97 23.44
N THR A 30 -11.54 -16.79 22.63
CA THR A 30 -11.16 -16.98 21.24
C THR A 30 -11.27 -15.60 20.61
N SER A 31 -10.14 -14.89 20.58
CA SER A 31 -10.07 -13.64 19.85
C SER A 31 -10.38 -14.02 18.40
N SER A 32 -11.62 -13.81 17.98
CA SER A 32 -11.96 -13.93 16.57
C SER A 32 -11.06 -12.94 15.84
N ARG A 33 -10.04 -13.46 15.21
CA ARG A 33 -9.12 -12.65 14.43
C ARG A 33 -9.94 -11.86 13.42
N ALA A 34 -9.81 -10.55 13.43
CA ALA A 34 -10.48 -9.72 12.44
C ALA A 34 -10.14 -10.23 11.04
N LYS A 35 -11.15 -10.42 10.20
CA LYS A 35 -11.00 -10.88 8.81
C LYS A 35 -10.00 -9.99 8.09
N THR A 36 -9.03 -10.58 7.38
CA THR A 36 -8.09 -9.82 6.56
C THR A 36 -8.84 -9.05 5.48
N ARG A 37 -8.60 -7.75 5.39
CA ARG A 37 -9.23 -6.87 4.40
C ARG A 37 -8.48 -6.96 3.08
N ILE A 38 -9.22 -7.17 1.98
CA ILE A 38 -8.67 -7.28 0.64
C ILE A 38 -9.20 -6.16 -0.21
N GLY A 39 -8.29 -5.32 -0.69
CA GLY A 39 -8.59 -4.26 -1.63
C GLY A 39 -7.98 -4.55 -3.00
N ILE A 40 -8.10 -3.57 -3.88
CA ILE A 40 -7.59 -3.65 -5.25
C ILE A 40 -6.93 -2.33 -5.65
N SER A 41 -5.77 -2.41 -6.30
CA SER A 41 -5.15 -1.26 -6.97
C SER A 41 -5.86 -0.96 -8.29
N THR A 42 -6.12 0.33 -8.57
CA THR A 42 -6.71 0.76 -9.84
C THR A 42 -5.83 0.39 -11.04
N TYR A 43 -4.54 0.13 -10.83
CA TYR A 43 -3.65 -0.47 -11.83
C TYR A 43 -4.27 -1.72 -12.48
N SER A 44 -4.90 -2.59 -11.70
CA SER A 44 -5.50 -3.86 -12.14
C SER A 44 -6.59 -3.71 -13.20
N PHE A 45 -7.17 -2.52 -13.34
CA PHE A 45 -8.20 -2.25 -14.34
C PHE A 45 -7.65 -1.66 -15.64
N TRP A 46 -6.42 -1.16 -15.65
CA TRP A 46 -5.87 -0.38 -16.78
C TRP A 46 -4.57 -0.95 -17.36
N HIS A 47 -3.60 -1.36 -16.51
CA HIS A 47 -2.27 -1.87 -16.92
C HIS A 47 -1.50 -0.95 -17.86
N PHE A 48 -1.73 0.36 -17.85
CA PHE A 48 -1.19 1.32 -18.82
C PHE A 48 -1.55 1.00 -20.28
N ARG A 49 -2.67 0.33 -20.54
CA ARG A 49 -3.10 -0.08 -21.88
C ARG A 49 -4.43 0.56 -22.26
N GLY A 50 -4.45 1.19 -23.44
CA GLY A 50 -5.63 1.90 -23.93
C GLY A 50 -6.02 3.08 -23.06
N ASP A 51 -7.28 3.52 -23.17
CA ASP A 51 -7.80 4.61 -22.37
C ASP A 51 -7.95 4.22 -20.91
N PRO A 52 -7.53 5.09 -19.97
CA PRO A 52 -7.66 4.82 -18.55
C PRO A 52 -9.13 4.76 -18.11
N VAL A 53 -9.48 3.74 -17.35
CA VAL A 53 -10.81 3.61 -16.76
C VAL A 53 -11.03 4.74 -15.75
N PRO A 54 -12.13 5.50 -15.78
CA PRO A 54 -12.40 6.53 -14.78
C PRO A 54 -12.33 5.96 -13.34
N ILE A 55 -11.74 6.72 -12.41
CA ILE A 55 -11.54 6.23 -11.04
C ILE A 55 -12.85 5.85 -10.36
N GLU A 56 -13.90 6.66 -10.54
CA GLU A 56 -15.23 6.37 -9.99
C GLU A 56 -15.79 5.04 -10.54
N LYS A 57 -15.44 4.69 -11.80
CA LYS A 57 -15.83 3.41 -12.40
C LYS A 57 -15.05 2.25 -11.80
N CYS A 58 -13.75 2.44 -11.51
CA CYS A 58 -12.96 1.45 -10.77
C CYS A 58 -13.56 1.19 -9.38
N LEU A 59 -14.00 2.25 -8.68
CA LEU A 59 -14.66 2.11 -7.37
C LEU A 59 -15.95 1.29 -7.48
N GLU A 60 -16.80 1.58 -8.46
CA GLU A 60 -18.04 0.83 -8.70
C GLU A 60 -17.76 -0.65 -8.94
N GLN A 61 -16.84 -0.96 -9.84
CA GLN A 61 -16.46 -2.34 -10.15
C GLN A 61 -15.86 -3.05 -8.92
N ALA A 62 -15.03 -2.38 -8.14
CA ALA A 62 -14.46 -2.94 -6.91
C ALA A 62 -15.55 -3.28 -5.88
N ALA A 63 -16.55 -2.40 -5.70
CA ALA A 63 -17.68 -2.62 -4.80
C ALA A 63 -18.54 -3.80 -5.28
N ASP A 64 -18.88 -3.83 -6.57
CA ASP A 64 -19.69 -4.90 -7.17
C ASP A 64 -19.02 -6.29 -7.05
N MET A 65 -17.69 -6.35 -7.12
CA MET A 65 -16.91 -7.58 -6.92
C MET A 65 -16.73 -7.95 -5.44
N GLY A 66 -17.04 -7.07 -4.50
CA GLY A 66 -16.94 -7.33 -3.06
C GLY A 66 -15.55 -7.11 -2.47
N PHE A 67 -14.75 -6.19 -2.99
CA PHE A 67 -13.53 -5.72 -2.35
C PHE A 67 -13.84 -4.87 -1.11
N ASP A 68 -12.91 -4.82 -0.15
CA ASP A 68 -13.06 -4.03 1.07
C ASP A 68 -12.51 -2.60 0.92
N GLY A 69 -11.70 -2.34 -0.11
CA GLY A 69 -11.11 -1.02 -0.36
C GLY A 69 -10.40 -0.92 -1.70
N VAL A 70 -9.96 0.29 -2.01
CA VAL A 70 -9.25 0.60 -3.26
C VAL A 70 -7.96 1.36 -2.98
N GLU A 71 -6.89 0.95 -3.63
CA GLU A 71 -5.64 1.68 -3.78
C GLU A 71 -5.67 2.43 -5.10
N ILE A 72 -5.49 3.75 -5.07
CA ILE A 72 -5.50 4.57 -6.28
C ILE A 72 -4.08 4.70 -6.81
N LEU A 73 -3.85 4.33 -8.07
CA LEU A 73 -2.62 4.64 -8.78
C LEU A 73 -2.66 6.10 -9.25
N HIS A 74 -1.73 6.93 -8.76
CA HIS A 74 -1.70 8.38 -9.05
C HIS A 74 -1.70 8.69 -10.55
N VAL A 75 -0.81 8.06 -11.32
CA VAL A 75 -0.73 8.29 -12.77
C VAL A 75 -2.02 7.87 -13.49
N HIS A 76 -2.71 6.82 -13.04
CA HIS A 76 -4.01 6.43 -13.57
C HIS A 76 -5.05 7.53 -13.34
N MET A 77 -5.09 8.11 -12.15
CA MET A 77 -5.99 9.21 -11.82
C MET A 77 -5.70 10.46 -12.67
N GLU A 78 -4.43 10.78 -12.91
CA GLU A 78 -4.05 11.90 -13.79
C GLU A 78 -4.46 11.67 -15.24
N GLU A 79 -4.18 10.49 -15.78
CA GLU A 79 -4.53 10.17 -17.17
C GLU A 79 -6.06 10.10 -17.36
N ALA A 80 -6.80 9.51 -16.43
CA ALA A 80 -8.26 9.52 -16.47
C ALA A 80 -8.85 10.94 -16.41
N ALA A 81 -8.25 11.84 -15.64
CA ALA A 81 -8.66 13.24 -15.59
C ALA A 81 -8.41 13.94 -16.93
N LYS A 82 -7.26 13.73 -17.57
CA LYS A 82 -6.91 14.31 -18.87
C LYS A 82 -7.86 13.86 -19.98
N VAL A 83 -8.15 12.56 -20.07
CA VAL A 83 -9.11 12.00 -21.04
C VAL A 83 -10.50 12.61 -20.87
N SER A 84 -10.90 12.94 -19.65
CA SER A 84 -12.16 13.62 -19.34
C SER A 84 -12.11 15.13 -19.57
N GLY A 85 -11.01 15.67 -20.10
CA GLY A 85 -10.83 17.11 -20.35
C GLY A 85 -10.62 17.95 -19.09
N GLY A 86 -10.23 17.31 -17.98
CA GLY A 86 -10.00 17.94 -16.69
C GLY A 86 -8.56 17.79 -16.17
N SER A 87 -8.40 18.11 -14.90
CA SER A 87 -7.17 17.93 -14.14
C SER A 87 -7.49 17.41 -12.74
N VAL A 88 -6.49 16.86 -12.06
CA VAL A 88 -6.65 16.44 -10.66
C VAL A 88 -6.71 17.68 -9.77
N ASP A 89 -7.91 18.01 -9.31
CA ASP A 89 -8.19 19.13 -8.44
C ASP A 89 -8.94 18.69 -7.16
N LYS A 90 -9.07 19.60 -6.20
CA LYS A 90 -9.78 19.29 -4.94
C LYS A 90 -11.23 18.84 -5.15
N PRO A 91 -12.03 19.47 -6.03
CA PRO A 91 -13.36 18.95 -6.37
C PRO A 91 -13.37 17.51 -6.85
N MET A 92 -12.44 17.10 -7.72
CA MET A 92 -12.30 15.71 -8.16
C MET A 92 -11.96 14.77 -6.98
N LEU A 93 -10.96 15.13 -6.17
CA LEU A 93 -10.57 14.31 -5.01
C LEU A 93 -11.75 14.11 -4.04
N ARG A 94 -12.54 15.16 -3.81
CA ARG A 94 -13.74 15.08 -2.95
C ARG A 94 -14.84 14.20 -3.54
N ARG A 95 -15.06 14.25 -4.86
CA ARG A 95 -16.02 13.35 -5.53
C ARG A 95 -15.57 11.88 -5.41
N ILE A 96 -14.31 11.60 -5.64
CA ILE A 96 -13.75 10.25 -5.47
C ILE A 96 -13.96 9.74 -4.04
N LYS A 97 -13.62 10.57 -3.03
CA LYS A 97 -13.82 10.25 -1.62
C LYS A 97 -15.29 10.00 -1.28
N GLN A 98 -16.18 10.87 -1.73
CA GLN A 98 -17.62 10.71 -1.52
C GLN A 98 -18.14 9.43 -2.19
N ARG A 99 -17.68 9.15 -3.43
CA ARG A 99 -18.10 7.94 -4.15
C ARG A 99 -17.65 6.67 -3.43
N ALA A 100 -16.39 6.59 -3.01
CA ALA A 100 -15.89 5.46 -2.22
C ALA A 100 -16.72 5.24 -0.95
N PHE A 101 -16.97 6.31 -0.19
CA PHE A 101 -17.79 6.24 1.03
C PHE A 101 -19.20 5.74 0.74
N SER A 102 -19.88 6.24 -0.32
CA SER A 102 -21.24 5.82 -0.69
C SER A 102 -21.33 4.35 -1.14
N LEU A 103 -20.20 3.77 -1.59
CA LEU A 103 -20.08 2.38 -1.99
C LEU A 103 -19.61 1.46 -0.85
N GLY A 104 -19.35 2.00 0.34
CA GLY A 104 -18.82 1.24 1.47
C GLY A 104 -17.38 0.78 1.30
N LEU A 105 -16.58 1.47 0.47
CA LEU A 105 -15.19 1.17 0.20
C LEU A 105 -14.26 2.07 1.01
N ASP A 106 -13.20 1.50 1.59
CA ASP A 106 -12.08 2.28 2.11
C ASP A 106 -11.15 2.72 0.96
N LEU A 107 -10.71 3.98 0.97
CA LEU A 107 -9.55 4.40 0.19
C LEU A 107 -8.30 4.08 1.01
N MET A 108 -7.62 2.96 0.70
CA MET A 108 -6.64 2.35 1.58
C MET A 108 -5.19 2.66 1.26
N GLY A 109 -4.91 3.13 0.04
CA GLY A 109 -3.57 3.41 -0.43
C GLY A 109 -3.56 4.33 -1.63
N PHE A 110 -2.44 5.03 -1.84
CA PHE A 110 -2.20 5.89 -2.99
C PHE A 110 -0.82 5.58 -3.59
N SER A 111 -0.79 4.87 -4.69
CA SER A 111 0.44 4.46 -5.36
C SER A 111 1.04 5.58 -6.18
N THR A 112 2.25 5.97 -5.82
CA THR A 112 3.00 7.05 -6.49
C THR A 112 4.37 6.56 -6.95
N HIS A 113 5.03 7.31 -7.83
CA HIS A 113 6.35 6.96 -8.36
C HIS A 113 7.34 8.10 -8.13
N GLN A 114 8.53 7.76 -7.62
CA GLN A 114 9.61 8.69 -7.35
C GLN A 114 10.92 8.20 -7.98
N GLY A 115 11.86 9.12 -8.17
CA GLY A 115 13.19 8.83 -8.70
C GLY A 115 14.25 9.67 -7.99
N PHE A 116 14.71 9.22 -6.81
CA PHE A 116 15.73 9.94 -6.03
C PHE A 116 17.16 9.48 -6.34
N VAL A 117 17.35 8.34 -7.01
CA VAL A 117 18.67 7.78 -7.36
C VAL A 117 19.24 8.51 -8.58
N THR A 118 19.69 9.74 -8.38
CA THR A 118 20.30 10.58 -9.43
C THR A 118 21.25 11.61 -8.82
N PRO A 119 22.42 11.91 -9.44
CA PRO A 119 23.29 12.98 -8.99
C PRO A 119 22.69 14.39 -9.22
N ASP A 120 21.69 14.51 -10.07
CA ASP A 120 21.02 15.76 -10.42
C ASP A 120 20.13 16.23 -9.25
N ALA A 121 20.57 17.27 -8.54
CA ALA A 121 19.87 17.83 -7.40
C ALA A 121 18.50 18.43 -7.77
N ASP A 122 18.37 19.03 -8.95
CA ASP A 122 17.11 19.63 -9.40
C ASP A 122 16.06 18.56 -9.71
N LYS A 123 16.49 17.42 -10.29
CA LYS A 123 15.60 16.26 -10.46
C LYS A 123 15.13 15.72 -9.13
N ARG A 124 16.04 15.57 -8.14
CA ARG A 124 15.62 15.13 -6.79
C ARG A 124 14.63 16.11 -6.17
N GLN A 125 14.89 17.43 -6.29
CA GLN A 125 13.99 18.44 -5.74
C GLN A 125 12.60 18.38 -6.38
N LYS A 126 12.49 18.21 -7.70
CA LYS A 126 11.21 18.01 -8.40
C LYS A 126 10.46 16.76 -7.92
N ASN A 127 11.18 15.67 -7.64
CA ASN A 127 10.57 14.46 -7.07
C ASN A 127 10.10 14.67 -5.62
N ILE A 128 10.81 15.47 -4.82
CA ILE A 128 10.38 15.85 -3.47
C ILE A 128 9.06 16.65 -3.57
N GLU A 129 9.02 17.71 -4.37
CA GLU A 129 7.82 18.53 -4.58
C GLU A 129 6.62 17.72 -5.12
N HIS A 130 6.89 16.78 -6.03
CA HIS A 130 5.87 15.84 -6.50
C HIS A 130 5.33 14.98 -5.36
N THR A 131 6.20 14.44 -4.51
CA THR A 131 5.80 13.59 -3.37
C THR A 131 5.03 14.40 -2.32
N GLU A 132 5.42 15.66 -2.05
CA GLU A 132 4.67 16.56 -1.17
C GLU A 132 3.24 16.77 -1.68
N ARG A 133 3.06 17.00 -2.99
CA ARG A 133 1.72 17.09 -3.59
C ARG A 133 0.93 15.80 -3.46
N CYS A 134 1.58 14.64 -3.61
CA CYS A 134 0.93 13.34 -3.41
C CYS A 134 0.48 13.14 -1.95
N LEU A 135 1.27 13.57 -0.98
CA LEU A 135 0.89 13.57 0.45
C LEU A 135 -0.33 14.46 0.71
N GLU A 136 -0.38 15.65 0.09
CA GLU A 136 -1.55 16.54 0.19
C GLU A 136 -2.81 15.93 -0.46
N MET A 137 -2.66 15.28 -1.63
CA MET A 137 -3.79 14.58 -2.27
C MET A 137 -4.28 13.41 -1.41
N ALA A 138 -3.37 12.62 -0.83
CA ALA A 138 -3.73 11.53 0.07
C ALA A 138 -4.48 12.04 1.31
N TYR A 139 -4.03 13.16 1.91
CA TYR A 139 -4.73 13.82 3.01
C TYR A 139 -6.14 14.26 2.61
N GLU A 140 -6.33 14.92 1.46
CA GLU A 140 -7.64 15.36 0.97
C GLU A 140 -8.57 14.16 0.70
N LEU A 141 -8.05 13.07 0.13
CA LEU A 141 -8.77 11.81 -0.08
C LEU A 141 -9.08 11.06 1.22
N GLY A 142 -8.33 11.32 2.31
CA GLY A 142 -8.40 10.58 3.56
C GLY A 142 -7.68 9.23 3.49
N ILE A 143 -6.69 9.10 2.60
CA ILE A 143 -5.87 7.90 2.43
C ILE A 143 -4.73 7.91 3.47
N PRO A 144 -4.55 6.83 4.26
CA PRO A 144 -3.59 6.81 5.36
C PRO A 144 -2.14 6.55 4.93
N THR A 145 -1.91 6.05 3.72
CA THR A 145 -0.56 5.71 3.25
C THR A 145 -0.40 5.96 1.76
N ILE A 146 0.79 6.45 1.38
CA ILE A 146 1.22 6.49 -0.01
C ILE A 146 2.35 5.49 -0.25
N ARG A 147 2.34 4.79 -1.38
CA ARG A 147 3.49 4.02 -1.83
C ARG A 147 4.51 4.96 -2.46
N VAL A 148 5.77 4.81 -2.08
CA VAL A 148 6.91 5.57 -2.59
C VAL A 148 8.04 4.64 -3.03
N ASN A 149 8.94 5.10 -3.92
CA ASN A 149 10.06 4.33 -4.45
C ASN A 149 11.40 5.03 -4.16
N THR A 150 12.50 4.26 -4.13
CA THR A 150 13.85 4.84 -4.15
C THR A 150 14.14 5.51 -5.49
N GLY A 151 13.54 4.99 -6.55
CA GLY A 151 14.01 5.21 -7.90
C GLY A 151 15.17 4.28 -8.25
N ARG A 152 15.64 4.36 -9.49
CA ARG A 152 16.68 3.51 -10.06
C ARG A 152 17.72 4.35 -10.82
N TRP A 153 18.85 3.74 -11.18
CA TRP A 153 19.92 4.45 -11.90
C TRP A 153 19.50 4.96 -13.28
N GLY A 154 18.50 4.31 -13.91
CA GLY A 154 17.97 4.73 -15.22
C GLY A 154 18.95 4.47 -16.37
N THR A 155 19.80 3.46 -16.24
CA THR A 155 20.82 3.08 -17.23
C THR A 155 20.35 2.03 -18.23
N SER A 156 19.26 1.32 -17.93
CA SER A 156 18.59 0.44 -18.90
C SER A 156 17.92 1.26 -19.98
N LYS A 157 18.04 0.83 -21.25
CA LYS A 157 17.50 1.54 -22.41
C LYS A 157 15.98 1.66 -22.39
N ASN A 158 15.33 0.61 -21.90
CA ASN A 158 13.88 0.52 -21.79
C ASN A 158 13.49 -0.47 -20.66
N PHE A 159 12.21 -0.63 -20.43
CA PHE A 159 11.70 -1.50 -19.39
C PHE A 159 11.89 -2.98 -19.71
N ASP A 160 11.84 -3.39 -20.98
CA ASP A 160 12.07 -4.77 -21.39
C ASP A 160 13.50 -5.24 -21.08
N GLU A 161 14.51 -4.38 -21.33
CA GLU A 161 15.89 -4.65 -20.96
C GLU A 161 16.04 -4.77 -19.42
N LEU A 162 15.40 -3.88 -18.66
CA LEU A 162 15.40 -3.93 -17.22
C LEU A 162 14.82 -5.26 -16.71
N MET A 163 13.69 -5.69 -17.28
CA MET A 163 13.03 -6.94 -16.89
C MET A 163 13.81 -8.17 -17.31
N ALA A 164 14.41 -8.18 -18.51
CA ALA A 164 15.31 -9.24 -18.96
C ALA A 164 16.51 -9.42 -18.00
N ASN A 165 16.94 -8.34 -17.35
CA ASN A 165 17.98 -8.34 -16.32
C ASN A 165 17.44 -8.44 -14.89
N LYS A 166 16.19 -8.92 -14.71
CA LYS A 166 15.55 -9.10 -13.39
C LYS A 166 15.55 -7.82 -12.52
N GLY A 167 15.36 -6.66 -13.14
CA GLY A 167 15.36 -5.38 -12.46
C GLY A 167 16.74 -4.86 -12.05
N ILE A 168 17.82 -5.50 -12.49
CA ILE A 168 19.20 -5.08 -12.21
C ILE A 168 19.67 -4.11 -13.28
N GLU A 169 20.17 -2.96 -12.87
CA GLU A 169 20.78 -1.96 -13.74
C GLU A 169 22.26 -1.70 -13.35
N PRO A 170 23.13 -1.43 -14.32
CA PRO A 170 24.43 -0.85 -14.03
C PRO A 170 24.29 0.50 -13.30
N ARG A 171 25.19 0.77 -12.39
CA ARG A 171 25.30 2.12 -11.80
C ARG A 171 25.71 3.14 -12.84
N LEU A 172 25.32 4.40 -12.64
CA LEU A 172 25.88 5.50 -13.41
C LEU A 172 27.41 5.54 -13.20
N PRO A 173 28.23 5.69 -14.26
CA PRO A 173 29.66 5.79 -14.15
C PRO A 173 30.10 6.88 -13.15
N GLY A 174 31.03 6.54 -12.27
CA GLY A 174 31.56 7.47 -11.25
C GLY A 174 30.75 7.53 -9.95
N PHE A 175 29.65 6.79 -9.83
CA PHE A 175 28.82 6.77 -8.61
C PHE A 175 28.75 5.38 -7.97
N THR A 176 28.40 5.36 -6.68
CA THR A 176 28.25 4.15 -5.86
C THR A 176 26.82 4.01 -5.37
N ASP A 177 26.43 2.79 -4.96
CA ASP A 177 25.11 2.56 -4.32
C ASP A 177 25.00 3.32 -3.01
N ASP A 178 26.08 3.50 -2.25
CA ASP A 178 26.07 4.30 -1.02
C ASP A 178 25.69 5.76 -1.30
N GLN A 179 26.26 6.37 -2.33
CA GLN A 179 25.83 7.71 -2.76
C GLN A 179 24.36 7.76 -3.18
N GLY A 180 23.89 6.72 -3.88
CA GLY A 180 22.48 6.58 -4.22
C GLY A 180 21.59 6.52 -2.97
N PHE A 181 21.98 5.75 -1.96
CA PHE A 181 21.27 5.70 -0.67
C PHE A 181 21.33 7.03 0.08
N ASP A 182 22.44 7.75 0.04
CA ASP A 182 22.56 9.09 0.65
C ASP A 182 21.55 10.07 0.03
N TRP A 183 21.38 10.05 -1.30
CA TRP A 183 20.39 10.89 -1.99
C TRP A 183 18.95 10.50 -1.64
N VAL A 184 18.67 9.21 -1.54
CA VAL A 184 17.36 8.70 -1.13
C VAL A 184 17.05 9.14 0.30
N ASN A 185 17.96 8.92 1.24
CA ASN A 185 17.80 9.30 2.64
C ASN A 185 17.59 10.80 2.79
N ALA A 186 18.43 11.64 2.18
CA ALA A 186 18.29 13.09 2.22
C ALA A 186 16.97 13.59 1.61
N SER A 187 16.43 12.88 0.61
CA SER A 187 15.14 13.22 0.02
C SER A 187 13.99 12.87 0.97
N PHE A 188 14.01 11.67 1.57
CA PHE A 188 12.99 11.28 2.54
C PHE A 188 13.04 12.13 3.82
N GLU A 189 14.22 12.49 4.33
CA GLU A 189 14.36 13.41 5.48
C GLU A 189 13.58 14.71 5.26
N LYS A 190 13.63 15.27 4.06
CA LYS A 190 12.87 16.49 3.70
C LYS A 190 11.36 16.24 3.65
N LEU A 191 10.93 15.03 3.30
CA LEU A 191 9.52 14.65 3.17
C LEU A 191 8.84 14.29 4.49
N LEU A 192 9.61 13.80 5.49
CA LEU A 192 9.08 13.35 6.76
C LEU A 192 8.20 14.38 7.48
N PRO A 193 8.58 15.68 7.58
CA PRO A 193 7.73 16.68 8.23
C PRO A 193 6.39 16.88 7.51
N LYS A 194 6.37 16.76 6.19
CA LYS A 194 5.14 16.86 5.39
C LYS A 194 4.25 15.64 5.59
N ALA A 195 4.83 14.43 5.61
CA ALA A 195 4.12 13.19 5.88
C ALA A 195 3.45 13.24 7.26
N GLU A 196 4.18 13.68 8.29
CA GLU A 196 3.66 13.90 9.65
C GLU A 196 2.53 14.93 9.67
N ALA A 197 2.71 16.08 9.06
CA ALA A 197 1.70 17.13 9.01
C ALA A 197 0.40 16.70 8.31
N CYS A 198 0.51 15.82 7.29
CA CYS A 198 -0.63 15.23 6.60
C CYS A 198 -1.22 14.01 7.35
N GLY A 199 -0.51 13.44 8.32
CA GLY A 199 -0.89 12.17 8.96
C GLY A 199 -0.88 10.99 7.99
N VAL A 200 0.02 11.00 6.98
CA VAL A 200 0.11 10.01 5.91
C VAL A 200 1.45 9.28 5.98
N VAL A 201 1.42 7.97 6.10
CA VAL A 201 2.64 7.15 6.13
C VAL A 201 3.17 6.94 4.72
N MET A 202 4.44 7.18 4.49
CA MET A 202 5.14 6.79 3.28
C MET A 202 5.54 5.31 3.37
N GLY A 203 5.00 4.46 2.50
CA GLY A 203 5.35 3.04 2.36
C GLY A 203 6.40 2.87 1.26
N LEU A 204 7.67 2.71 1.64
CA LEU A 204 8.74 2.44 0.68
C LEU A 204 8.62 1.04 0.13
N GLU A 205 8.40 0.94 -1.17
CA GLU A 205 8.17 -0.34 -1.85
C GLU A 205 9.47 -1.07 -2.18
N ASN A 206 9.46 -2.39 -2.07
CA ASN A 206 10.45 -3.24 -2.73
C ASN A 206 10.20 -3.21 -4.24
N HIS A 207 10.85 -2.27 -4.91
CA HIS A 207 10.73 -2.01 -6.35
C HIS A 207 12.12 -1.86 -6.98
N TRP A 208 12.18 -1.83 -8.31
CA TRP A 208 13.42 -1.74 -9.08
C TRP A 208 14.34 -0.61 -8.62
N GLY A 209 15.64 -0.82 -8.73
CA GLY A 209 16.67 0.08 -8.23
C GLY A 209 17.17 -0.32 -6.83
N LEU A 210 17.47 0.64 -5.96
CA LEU A 210 18.05 0.37 -4.63
C LEU A 210 17.08 -0.33 -3.67
N GLY A 211 15.77 -0.28 -3.96
CA GLY A 211 14.73 -1.00 -3.22
C GLY A 211 14.45 -2.40 -3.75
N ARG A 212 15.16 -2.92 -4.77
CA ARG A 212 14.88 -4.22 -5.39
C ARG A 212 14.92 -5.39 -4.40
N GLU A 213 15.73 -5.29 -3.37
CA GLU A 213 15.84 -6.27 -2.31
C GLU A 213 15.34 -5.72 -0.97
N ALA A 214 14.84 -6.59 -0.11
CA ALA A 214 14.39 -6.22 1.23
C ALA A 214 15.49 -5.50 2.03
N SER A 215 16.76 -5.91 1.87
CA SER A 215 17.92 -5.29 2.51
C SER A 215 18.06 -3.80 2.17
N GLY A 216 17.79 -3.42 0.91
CA GLY A 216 17.83 -2.03 0.48
C GLY A 216 16.73 -1.18 1.12
N VAL A 217 15.49 -1.67 1.15
CA VAL A 217 14.38 -1.02 1.82
C VAL A 217 14.67 -0.88 3.31
N ILE A 218 15.05 -1.97 3.98
CA ILE A 218 15.35 -1.99 5.43
C ILE A 218 16.51 -1.04 5.77
N ARG A 219 17.53 -0.92 4.89
CA ARG A 219 18.62 0.05 5.07
C ARG A 219 18.07 1.48 5.20
N VAL A 220 17.19 1.91 4.32
CA VAL A 220 16.57 3.24 4.37
C VAL A 220 15.74 3.41 5.66
N LEU A 221 14.89 2.42 5.99
CA LEU A 221 14.06 2.47 7.19
C LEU A 221 14.90 2.56 8.47
N ASN A 222 16.00 1.81 8.55
CA ASN A 222 16.90 1.81 9.71
C ASN A 222 17.75 3.08 9.83
N THR A 223 18.02 3.76 8.72
CA THR A 223 18.72 5.05 8.72
C THR A 223 17.82 6.14 9.27
N LEU A 224 16.58 6.24 8.78
CA LEU A 224 15.67 7.35 9.09
C LEU A 224 14.85 7.14 10.37
N LYS A 225 14.53 5.91 10.73
CA LYS A 225 13.84 5.50 11.98
C LYS A 225 12.58 6.31 12.29
N SER A 226 11.81 6.66 11.26
CA SER A 226 10.59 7.46 11.42
C SER A 226 9.33 6.60 11.49
N PRO A 227 8.33 6.95 12.30
CA PRO A 227 7.01 6.33 12.25
C PRO A 227 6.27 6.63 10.93
N TRP A 228 6.64 7.70 10.23
CA TRP A 228 6.05 8.15 8.98
C TRP A 228 6.70 7.53 7.73
N LEU A 229 7.68 6.63 7.91
CA LEU A 229 8.29 5.85 6.84
C LEU A 229 8.29 4.38 7.21
N LYS A 230 7.58 3.57 6.44
CA LYS A 230 7.41 2.12 6.59
C LYS A 230 7.63 1.45 5.24
N ALA A 231 7.32 0.17 5.11
CA ALA A 231 7.41 -0.55 3.86
C ALA A 231 6.02 -0.75 3.20
N THR A 232 5.96 -0.65 1.88
CA THR A 232 4.98 -1.35 1.06
C THR A 232 5.64 -2.64 0.59
N LEU A 233 5.07 -3.78 0.97
CA LEU A 233 5.57 -5.09 0.57
C LEU A 233 4.84 -5.54 -0.69
N ASP A 234 5.53 -5.55 -1.83
CA ASP A 234 5.03 -6.12 -3.08
C ASP A 234 5.48 -7.58 -3.21
N THR A 235 4.54 -8.49 -3.39
CA THR A 235 4.82 -9.94 -3.45
C THR A 235 5.44 -10.37 -4.78
N GLY A 236 5.28 -9.58 -5.84
CA GLY A 236 5.72 -9.93 -7.20
C GLY A 236 7.02 -9.25 -7.64
N ASN A 237 7.60 -8.37 -6.82
CA ASN A 237 8.83 -7.68 -7.17
C ASN A 237 10.10 -8.39 -6.65
N PHE A 238 9.97 -9.42 -5.83
CA PHE A 238 11.09 -10.28 -5.45
C PHE A 238 11.26 -11.44 -6.44
N LEU A 239 12.16 -11.29 -7.40
CA LEU A 239 12.42 -12.31 -8.43
C LEU A 239 13.37 -13.42 -7.98
N GLU A 240 13.98 -13.28 -6.80
CA GLU A 240 14.91 -14.24 -6.20
C GLU A 240 14.64 -14.32 -4.69
N ASN A 241 14.69 -15.53 -4.10
CA ASN A 241 14.52 -15.76 -2.65
C ASN A 241 13.29 -15.02 -2.07
N MET A 242 12.16 -15.03 -2.82
CA MET A 242 11.02 -14.14 -2.54
C MET A 242 10.48 -14.27 -1.10
N TYR A 243 10.37 -15.50 -0.58
CA TYR A 243 9.77 -15.71 0.74
C TYR A 243 10.68 -15.30 1.88
N GLU A 244 11.98 -15.48 1.76
CA GLU A 244 12.99 -15.04 2.73
C GLU A 244 13.04 -13.51 2.78
N GLN A 245 12.92 -12.87 1.62
CA GLN A 245 12.84 -11.41 1.51
C GLN A 245 11.53 -10.88 2.07
N MET A 246 10.39 -11.52 1.76
CA MET A 246 9.10 -11.18 2.37
C MET A 246 9.12 -11.33 3.89
N GLN A 247 9.73 -12.41 4.43
CA GLN A 247 9.88 -12.59 5.88
C GLN A 247 10.66 -11.44 6.53
N SER A 248 11.72 -10.98 5.87
CA SER A 248 12.55 -9.88 6.36
C SER A 248 11.80 -8.53 6.32
N LEU A 249 10.98 -8.30 5.30
CA LEU A 249 10.30 -7.02 5.09
C LEU A 249 8.95 -6.92 5.81
N ALA A 250 8.25 -8.04 6.01
CA ALA A 250 6.90 -8.07 6.58
C ALA A 250 6.73 -7.34 7.92
N PRO A 251 7.70 -7.38 8.88
CA PRO A 251 7.59 -6.63 10.14
C PRO A 251 7.52 -5.11 9.97
N HIS A 252 7.93 -4.60 8.81
CA HIS A 252 7.95 -3.17 8.48
C HIS A 252 6.77 -2.73 7.61
N ALA A 253 5.93 -3.68 7.14
CA ALA A 253 4.90 -3.41 6.16
C ALA A 253 3.72 -2.61 6.73
N VAL A 254 3.31 -1.56 6.02
CA VAL A 254 2.08 -0.79 6.24
C VAL A 254 1.01 -1.14 5.22
N LEU A 255 1.42 -1.54 4.02
CA LEU A 255 0.58 -2.01 2.93
C LEU A 255 1.24 -3.23 2.28
N VAL A 256 0.46 -4.20 1.81
CA VAL A 256 0.93 -5.34 1.02
C VAL A 256 0.26 -5.31 -0.35
N GLN A 257 1.05 -5.30 -1.41
CA GLN A 257 0.59 -5.46 -2.78
C GLN A 257 0.74 -6.93 -3.20
N ALA A 258 -0.37 -7.52 -3.62
CA ALA A 258 -0.47 -8.93 -3.97
C ALA A 258 -0.63 -9.08 -5.48
N LYS A 259 0.45 -9.48 -6.17
CA LYS A 259 0.43 -9.66 -7.62
C LYS A 259 -0.13 -11.00 -8.04
N THR A 260 -0.95 -11.00 -9.09
CA THR A 260 -1.46 -12.22 -9.72
C THR A 260 -1.25 -12.19 -11.23
N TYR A 261 -1.06 -13.37 -11.83
CA TYR A 261 -0.61 -13.47 -13.23
C TYR A 261 -1.51 -14.41 -14.06
N PHE A 262 -2.84 -14.29 -13.93
CA PHE A 262 -3.78 -15.09 -14.74
C PHE A 262 -3.56 -14.83 -16.25
N GLY A 263 -3.43 -15.89 -17.02
CA GLY A 263 -3.08 -15.80 -18.46
C GLY A 263 -1.58 -15.59 -18.73
N GLY A 264 -0.71 -15.73 -17.72
CA GLY A 264 0.73 -15.42 -17.80
C GLY A 264 1.02 -13.93 -17.58
N GLY A 265 2.29 -13.59 -17.39
CA GLY A 265 2.75 -12.20 -17.25
C GLY A 265 3.29 -11.60 -18.54
N GLU A 266 3.50 -10.29 -18.60
CA GLU A 266 4.11 -9.61 -19.73
C GLU A 266 5.59 -9.94 -19.86
N TRP A 267 6.34 -9.77 -18.77
CA TRP A 267 7.79 -10.01 -18.73
C TRP A 267 8.13 -11.27 -17.95
N TYR A 268 7.36 -11.59 -16.92
CA TYR A 268 7.48 -12.78 -16.09
C TYR A 268 6.13 -13.11 -15.46
N ALA A 269 6.00 -14.33 -14.97
CA ALA A 269 4.89 -14.74 -14.12
C ALA A 269 5.48 -15.53 -12.95
N LEU A 270 5.12 -15.16 -11.73
CA LEU A 270 5.53 -15.86 -10.53
C LEU A 270 4.40 -16.74 -10.03
N ASP A 271 4.72 -17.97 -9.65
CA ASP A 271 3.81 -18.86 -8.93
C ASP A 271 3.93 -18.56 -7.42
N ILE A 272 3.08 -17.64 -6.97
CA ILE A 272 3.13 -17.16 -5.59
C ILE A 272 2.20 -18.00 -4.73
N ASP A 273 2.78 -18.75 -3.77
CA ASP A 273 2.06 -19.49 -2.74
C ASP A 273 1.45 -18.51 -1.71
N TYR A 274 0.24 -18.04 -1.96
CA TYR A 274 -0.45 -17.09 -1.08
C TYR A 274 -0.78 -17.65 0.32
N PRO A 275 -1.12 -18.92 0.54
CA PRO A 275 -1.11 -19.52 1.88
C PRO A 275 0.20 -19.31 2.65
N ARG A 276 1.36 -19.48 2.00
CA ARG A 276 2.67 -19.21 2.60
C ARG A 276 2.88 -17.73 2.87
N VAL A 277 2.47 -16.85 1.97
CA VAL A 277 2.50 -15.39 2.19
C VAL A 277 1.64 -15.01 3.39
N ALA A 278 0.43 -15.55 3.49
CA ALA A 278 -0.47 -15.30 4.62
C ALA A 278 0.16 -15.73 5.95
N GLU A 279 0.88 -16.86 5.99
CA GLU A 279 1.60 -17.31 7.18
C GLU A 279 2.75 -16.35 7.55
N ILE A 280 3.53 -15.87 6.57
CA ILE A 280 4.60 -14.88 6.78
C ILE A 280 4.01 -13.60 7.40
N LEU A 281 2.94 -13.06 6.84
CA LEU A 281 2.30 -11.84 7.32
C LEU A 281 1.67 -12.03 8.71
N ARG A 282 1.11 -13.21 8.97
CA ARG A 282 0.56 -13.58 10.29
C ARG A 282 1.66 -13.59 11.37
N ARG A 283 2.82 -14.19 11.09
CA ARG A 283 3.96 -14.20 12.00
C ARG A 283 4.52 -12.81 12.27
N ALA A 284 4.45 -11.93 11.29
CA ALA A 284 4.82 -10.52 11.43
C ALA A 284 3.76 -9.65 12.15
N ASN A 285 2.61 -10.25 12.58
CA ASN A 285 1.47 -9.52 13.14
C ASN A 285 0.90 -8.44 12.21
N TYR A 286 1.04 -8.61 10.88
CA TYR A 286 0.48 -7.70 9.92
C TYR A 286 -1.05 -7.67 10.02
N ARG A 287 -1.65 -6.46 9.99
CA ARG A 287 -3.10 -6.23 10.14
C ARG A 287 -3.64 -5.24 9.11
N GLY A 288 -2.81 -4.84 8.15
CA GLY A 288 -3.18 -3.91 7.10
C GLY A 288 -3.98 -4.56 5.97
N TYR A 289 -4.12 -3.84 4.89
CA TYR A 289 -4.76 -4.30 3.66
C TYR A 289 -3.84 -5.18 2.82
N ILE A 290 -4.44 -6.14 2.13
CA ILE A 290 -3.84 -6.82 0.98
C ILE A 290 -4.43 -6.17 -0.27
N SER A 291 -3.62 -5.44 -1.02
CA SER A 291 -4.01 -4.76 -2.27
C SER A 291 -3.73 -5.65 -3.47
N LEU A 292 -4.75 -6.11 -4.16
CA LEU A 292 -4.57 -6.86 -5.40
C LEU A 292 -3.95 -5.97 -6.48
N GLU A 293 -2.83 -6.40 -7.05
CA GLU A 293 -2.28 -5.92 -8.33
C GLU A 293 -2.30 -7.07 -9.35
N MET A 294 -3.34 -7.12 -10.17
CA MET A 294 -3.44 -8.11 -11.23
C MET A 294 -2.56 -7.65 -12.41
N GLU A 295 -1.52 -8.43 -12.73
CA GLU A 295 -0.56 -8.17 -13.81
C GLU A 295 -0.62 -9.21 -14.95
N GLY A 296 -1.61 -10.11 -14.91
CA GLY A 296 -1.76 -11.15 -15.93
C GLY A 296 -2.22 -10.62 -17.29
N LYS A 297 -2.05 -11.45 -18.31
CA LYS A 297 -2.50 -11.17 -19.68
C LYS A 297 -3.99 -11.43 -19.90
N GLU A 298 -4.63 -12.17 -18.99
CA GLU A 298 -6.07 -12.40 -19.03
C GLU A 298 -6.82 -11.07 -18.80
N ALA A 299 -7.98 -10.91 -19.46
CA ALA A 299 -8.76 -9.69 -19.36
C ALA A 299 -9.15 -9.37 -17.89
N PRO A 300 -9.07 -8.11 -17.44
CA PRO A 300 -9.41 -7.71 -16.06
C PRO A 300 -10.76 -8.21 -15.59
N ALA A 301 -11.79 -8.19 -16.45
CA ALA A 301 -13.14 -8.63 -16.11
C ALA A 301 -13.24 -10.09 -15.66
N THR A 302 -12.31 -10.94 -16.10
CA THR A 302 -12.27 -12.38 -15.73
C THR A 302 -11.16 -12.68 -14.72
N ALA A 303 -10.00 -12.00 -14.84
CA ALA A 303 -8.85 -12.23 -13.97
C ALA A 303 -9.02 -11.68 -12.56
N ILE A 304 -9.62 -10.49 -12.41
CA ILE A 304 -9.81 -9.85 -11.10
C ILE A 304 -10.70 -10.71 -10.16
N PRO A 305 -11.86 -11.22 -10.57
CA PRO A 305 -12.66 -12.11 -9.72
C PRO A 305 -11.91 -13.38 -9.28
N LYS A 306 -11.16 -14.01 -10.18
CA LYS A 306 -10.31 -15.17 -9.86
C LYS A 306 -9.23 -14.82 -8.84
N SER A 307 -8.59 -13.66 -9.01
CA SER A 307 -7.58 -13.16 -8.09
C SER A 307 -8.15 -12.88 -6.71
N LEU A 308 -9.33 -12.27 -6.64
CA LEU A 308 -10.01 -12.03 -5.37
C LEU A 308 -10.35 -13.35 -4.66
N GLN A 309 -10.86 -14.34 -5.40
CA GLN A 309 -11.16 -15.67 -4.84
C GLN A 309 -9.90 -16.34 -4.28
N LEU A 310 -8.77 -16.30 -5.01
CA LEU A 310 -7.48 -16.80 -4.57
C LEU A 310 -7.03 -16.13 -3.25
N LEU A 311 -7.06 -14.80 -3.19
CA LEU A 311 -6.65 -14.06 -2.00
C LEU A 311 -7.59 -14.29 -0.82
N ARG A 312 -8.92 -14.30 -1.04
CA ARG A 312 -9.90 -14.62 0.02
C ARG A 312 -9.66 -16.01 0.60
N GLY A 313 -9.34 -17.01 -0.23
CA GLY A 313 -9.02 -18.37 0.21
C GLY A 313 -7.74 -18.45 1.05
N ALA A 314 -6.71 -17.69 0.68
CA ALA A 314 -5.42 -17.70 1.36
C ALA A 314 -5.40 -16.91 2.68
N PHE A 315 -6.18 -15.82 2.76
CA PHE A 315 -6.20 -14.91 3.91
C PHE A 315 -7.44 -15.04 4.82
N SER A 316 -8.21 -16.14 4.64
CA SER A 316 -9.37 -16.46 5.48
C SER A 316 -9.01 -16.82 6.93
#